data_46e311052949dd8bd787673ab8f24d79
#
_entry.id   46e311052949dd8bd787673ab8f24d79
#
_cell.length_a   1.000
_cell.length_b   1.000
_cell.length_c   1.000
_cell.angle_alpha   90.00
_cell.angle_beta   90.00
_cell.angle_gamma   90.00
#
_symmetry.space_group_name_H-M   'P 1'
#
loop_
_entity.id
_entity.type
_entity.pdbx_description
1 polymer ?
#
loop_
_entity_poly.entity_id
_entity_poly.type
_entity_poly.pdbx_seq_one_letter_code
_entity_poly.pdbx_strand_id
1 'polypeptide(L)'
;MKLIRTEDAVGQVLCHDMTQIIKDQYKDARFRKGHVVTAEDIPVLLSMGKEHLYVWEMTPDMVHENDAAERLLALCGQENMTRTGVKEGKIEIRAACDGLFTVDSARLLAVNSQDEVMIATRRGGTAVREGDKLAGMRVIPLIIAEEKLQKAEKAAGDAPLLALHPFVRKTACIVSTGSEVKLGRIKDTFTPVVIDKLKAFGI
;
A
#
# COMPACT_ATOMS: atom_id res chain seq x y z
N MET A 1 26.35 -5.95 8.36
CA MET A 1 26.41 -4.85 9.34
C MET A 1 27.86 -4.53 9.60
N LYS A 2 28.27 -3.29 9.41
CA LYS A 2 29.67 -2.82 9.48
C LYS A 2 29.75 -1.61 10.41
N LEU A 3 30.80 -1.51 11.19
CA LEU A 3 31.13 -0.30 11.96
C LEU A 3 32.02 0.59 11.10
N ILE A 4 31.59 1.82 10.86
CA ILE A 4 32.34 2.82 10.06
C ILE A 4 32.43 4.13 10.82
N ARG A 5 33.35 5.02 10.40
CA ARG A 5 33.38 6.40 10.92
C ARG A 5 32.17 7.17 10.42
N THR A 6 31.68 8.09 11.20
CA THR A 6 30.47 8.85 10.86
C THR A 6 30.66 9.68 9.59
N GLU A 7 31.85 10.24 9.38
CA GLU A 7 32.17 11.01 8.17
C GLU A 7 32.09 10.19 6.88
N ASP A 8 32.30 8.87 6.97
CA ASP A 8 32.27 7.93 5.84
C ASP A 8 30.88 7.31 5.62
N ALA A 9 29.86 7.73 6.40
CA ALA A 9 28.57 7.08 6.44
C ALA A 9 27.56 7.58 5.40
N VAL A 10 27.88 8.60 4.61
CA VAL A 10 26.95 9.14 3.60
C VAL A 10 26.51 8.06 2.62
N GLY A 11 25.18 7.92 2.43
CA GLY A 11 24.58 6.88 1.59
C GLY A 11 24.42 5.52 2.26
N GLN A 12 24.89 5.34 3.49
CA GLN A 12 24.73 4.10 4.24
C GLN A 12 23.44 4.11 5.08
N VAL A 13 22.94 2.93 5.42
CA VAL A 13 21.68 2.75 6.15
C VAL A 13 21.97 2.48 7.63
N LEU A 14 21.39 3.25 8.54
CA LEU A 14 21.54 3.06 9.98
C LEU A 14 20.91 1.75 10.45
N CYS A 15 21.66 0.98 11.24
CA CYS A 15 21.20 -0.29 11.82
C CYS A 15 20.35 -0.10 13.08
N HIS A 16 20.41 1.06 13.72
CA HIS A 16 19.76 1.34 15.01
C HIS A 16 19.21 2.77 15.06
N ASP A 17 18.20 2.96 15.94
CA ASP A 17 17.73 4.30 16.29
C ASP A 17 18.85 5.10 16.98
N MET A 18 18.99 6.35 16.59
CA MET A 18 19.93 7.30 17.20
C MET A 18 19.16 8.33 18.01
N THR A 19 19.13 8.14 19.34
CA THR A 19 18.45 9.04 20.25
C THR A 19 19.29 10.27 20.52
N GLN A 20 18.69 11.44 20.38
CA GLN A 20 19.26 12.72 20.81
C GLN A 20 18.63 13.12 22.14
N ILE A 21 19.48 13.53 23.09
CA ILE A 21 19.05 14.04 24.39
C ILE A 21 19.58 15.48 24.52
N ILE A 22 18.65 16.44 24.56
CA ILE A 22 18.95 17.84 24.86
C ILE A 22 18.23 18.13 26.17
N LYS A 23 18.99 18.47 27.22
CA LYS A 23 18.46 18.72 28.56
C LYS A 23 17.32 19.73 28.50
N ASP A 24 16.18 19.34 29.11
CA ASP A 24 14.93 20.12 29.23
C ASP A 24 14.24 20.50 27.91
N GLN A 25 14.67 19.95 26.75
CA GLN A 25 14.10 20.28 25.44
C GLN A 25 13.71 19.07 24.61
N TYR A 26 14.57 18.05 24.49
CA TYR A 26 14.36 16.96 23.55
C TYR A 26 14.96 15.63 24.03
N LYS A 27 14.14 14.56 23.98
CA LYS A 27 14.60 13.19 24.22
C LYS A 27 13.79 12.25 23.34
N ASP A 28 14.24 12.03 22.12
CA ASP A 28 13.62 11.10 21.17
C ASP A 28 14.64 10.60 20.14
N ALA A 29 14.26 9.61 19.33
CA ALA A 29 15.05 9.16 18.21
C ALA A 29 15.13 10.27 17.15
N ARG A 30 16.33 10.87 17.02
CA ARG A 30 16.63 11.87 15.99
C ARG A 30 16.72 11.22 14.60
N PHE A 31 17.36 10.07 14.55
CA PHE A 31 17.43 9.23 13.36
C PHE A 31 16.93 7.83 13.74
N ARG A 32 16.09 7.28 12.90
CA ARG A 32 15.53 5.94 13.12
C ARG A 32 16.35 4.87 12.38
N LYS A 33 16.31 3.66 12.86
CA LYS A 33 16.75 2.48 12.12
C LYS A 33 16.17 2.51 10.69
N GLY A 34 17.02 2.27 9.69
CA GLY A 34 16.62 2.35 8.28
C GLY A 34 16.79 3.75 7.65
N HIS A 35 17.22 4.75 8.40
CA HIS A 35 17.54 6.07 7.84
C HIS A 35 18.79 5.98 6.96
N VAL A 36 18.71 6.49 5.74
CA VAL A 36 19.86 6.68 4.84
C VAL A 36 20.58 7.95 5.24
N VAL A 37 21.83 7.83 5.63
CA VAL A 37 22.64 8.97 6.11
C VAL A 37 22.93 9.92 4.96
N THR A 38 22.59 11.20 5.14
CA THR A 38 22.90 12.28 4.19
C THR A 38 24.11 13.09 4.65
N ALA A 39 24.66 13.94 3.78
CA ALA A 39 25.77 14.81 4.14
C ALA A 39 25.39 15.81 5.25
N GLU A 40 24.12 16.25 5.29
CA GLU A 40 23.61 17.17 6.32
C GLU A 40 23.48 16.49 7.70
N ASP A 41 23.37 15.16 7.73
CA ASP A 41 23.24 14.41 8.99
C ASP A 41 24.58 14.28 9.73
N ILE A 42 25.69 14.31 9.00
CA ILE A 42 27.03 14.10 9.57
C ILE A 42 27.32 15.05 10.76
N PRO A 43 27.18 16.38 10.62
CA PRO A 43 27.43 17.27 11.74
C PRO A 43 26.49 17.08 12.92
N VAL A 44 25.23 16.65 12.64
CA VAL A 44 24.25 16.35 13.69
C VAL A 44 24.65 15.09 14.46
N LEU A 45 25.00 14.01 13.76
CA LEU A 45 25.46 12.75 14.35
C LEU A 45 26.71 12.95 15.21
N LEU A 46 27.70 13.69 14.71
CA LEU A 46 28.91 14.03 15.47
C LEU A 46 28.58 14.87 16.71
N SER A 47 27.65 15.84 16.62
CA SER A 47 27.21 16.64 17.78
C SER A 47 26.51 15.80 18.87
N MET A 48 25.96 14.63 18.49
CA MET A 48 25.39 13.63 19.40
C MET A 48 26.44 12.68 19.98
N GLY A 49 27.74 12.92 19.71
CA GLY A 49 28.85 12.08 20.16
C GLY A 49 28.95 10.74 19.41
N LYS A 50 28.40 10.65 18.20
CA LYS A 50 28.43 9.44 17.38
C LYS A 50 29.62 9.49 16.42
N GLU A 51 30.81 9.18 16.92
CA GLU A 51 32.04 9.09 16.13
C GLU A 51 32.03 7.90 15.13
N HIS A 52 31.30 6.84 15.47
CA HIS A 52 31.16 5.64 14.66
C HIS A 52 29.70 5.20 14.60
N LEU A 53 29.31 4.63 13.46
CA LEU A 53 27.96 4.14 13.20
C LEU A 53 27.98 2.67 12.78
N TYR A 54 27.02 1.90 13.27
CA TYR A 54 26.71 0.60 12.70
C TYR A 54 25.76 0.81 11.51
N VAL A 55 26.22 0.43 10.33
CA VAL A 55 25.47 0.60 9.08
C VAL A 55 25.30 -0.72 8.33
N TRP A 56 24.27 -0.77 7.48
CA TRP A 56 24.18 -1.75 6.42
C TRP A 56 24.91 -1.21 5.20
N GLU A 57 25.78 -2.05 4.62
CA GLU A 57 26.50 -1.68 3.41
C GLU A 57 25.52 -1.80 2.23
N MET A 58 25.22 -0.68 1.58
CA MET A 58 24.46 -0.63 0.34
C MET A 58 25.39 -0.97 -0.81
N THR A 59 25.22 -2.16 -1.39
CA THR A 59 25.91 -2.58 -2.62
C THR A 59 24.96 -2.41 -3.80
N PRO A 60 25.45 -2.33 -5.06
CA PRO A 60 24.59 -2.13 -6.23
C PRO A 60 23.52 -3.22 -6.46
N ASP A 61 23.71 -4.39 -5.83
CA ASP A 61 22.79 -5.53 -5.87
C ASP A 61 21.78 -5.52 -4.71
N MET A 62 21.70 -4.43 -3.94
CA MET A 62 20.76 -4.28 -2.81
C MET A 62 19.85 -3.07 -3.02
N VAL A 63 18.60 -3.19 -2.58
CA VAL A 63 17.56 -2.16 -2.68
C VAL A 63 17.07 -1.78 -1.28
N HIS A 64 16.98 -0.49 -0.99
CA HIS A 64 16.43 0.00 0.27
C HIS A 64 14.91 -0.26 0.34
N GLU A 65 14.37 -0.50 1.55
CA GLU A 65 12.95 -0.84 1.74
C GLU A 65 11.98 0.21 1.15
N ASN A 66 12.35 1.48 1.14
CA ASN A 66 11.51 2.54 0.57
C ASN A 66 11.41 2.42 -0.95
N ASP A 67 12.52 2.19 -1.64
CA ASP A 67 12.54 2.01 -3.10
C ASP A 67 11.88 0.70 -3.49
N ALA A 68 12.09 -0.36 -2.70
CA ALA A 68 11.41 -1.63 -2.89
C ALA A 68 9.88 -1.50 -2.74
N ALA A 69 9.38 -0.71 -1.77
CA ALA A 69 7.95 -0.45 -1.59
C ALA A 69 7.35 0.28 -2.81
N GLU A 70 8.06 1.24 -3.41
CA GLU A 70 7.63 1.92 -4.65
C GLU A 70 7.57 0.94 -5.83
N ARG A 71 8.53 0.04 -5.95
CA ARG A 71 8.53 -1.01 -6.99
C ARG A 71 7.38 -1.99 -6.81
N LEU A 72 7.06 -2.39 -5.57
CA LEU A 72 5.87 -3.22 -5.28
C LEU A 72 4.57 -2.48 -5.57
N LEU A 73 4.50 -1.17 -5.32
CA LEU A 73 3.35 -0.35 -5.68
C LEU A 73 3.11 -0.34 -7.20
N ALA A 74 4.18 -0.29 -8.01
CA ALA A 74 4.07 -0.31 -9.46
C ALA A 74 3.42 -1.60 -10.00
N LEU A 75 3.48 -2.72 -9.27
CA LEU A 75 2.80 -3.96 -9.63
C LEU A 75 1.27 -3.90 -9.40
N CYS A 76 0.84 -2.97 -8.56
CA CYS A 76 -0.57 -2.74 -8.26
C CYS A 76 -1.12 -1.66 -9.19
N GLY A 77 -2.33 -1.85 -9.73
CA GLY A 77 -3.01 -0.78 -10.45
C GLY A 77 -3.25 0.43 -9.54
N GLN A 78 -3.22 1.63 -10.11
CA GLN A 78 -3.44 2.87 -9.35
C GLN A 78 -4.67 3.65 -9.84
N GLU A 79 -5.31 3.20 -10.92
CA GLU A 79 -6.50 3.84 -11.46
C GLU A 79 -7.66 3.77 -10.45
N ASN A 80 -8.31 4.90 -10.19
CA ASN A 80 -9.37 5.06 -9.18
C ASN A 80 -8.91 4.76 -7.74
N MET A 81 -7.61 4.77 -7.48
CA MET A 81 -7.03 4.52 -6.16
C MET A 81 -6.06 5.64 -5.77
N THR A 82 -5.94 5.87 -4.48
CA THR A 82 -4.96 6.79 -3.88
C THR A 82 -3.94 6.00 -3.09
N ARG A 83 -2.75 6.57 -2.90
CA ARG A 83 -1.69 5.97 -2.10
C ARG A 83 -1.24 6.88 -0.97
N THR A 84 -0.68 6.31 0.08
CA THR A 84 0.08 7.07 1.09
C THR A 84 1.50 7.33 0.60
N GLY A 85 2.19 8.29 1.21
CA GLY A 85 3.65 8.35 1.11
C GLY A 85 4.30 7.11 1.71
N VAL A 86 5.55 6.86 1.33
CA VAL A 86 6.35 5.78 1.94
C VAL A 86 6.66 6.16 3.39
N LYS A 87 6.41 5.23 4.31
CA LYS A 87 6.80 5.36 5.71
C LYS A 87 7.30 4.02 6.23
N GLU A 88 8.56 3.98 6.66
CA GLU A 88 9.20 2.76 7.17
C GLU A 88 9.04 1.57 6.19
N GLY A 89 9.37 1.81 4.92
CA GLY A 89 9.27 0.81 3.86
C GLY A 89 7.85 0.36 3.51
N LYS A 90 6.81 1.07 4.00
CA LYS A 90 5.41 0.70 3.78
C LYS A 90 4.65 1.74 2.97
N ILE A 91 3.83 1.27 2.03
CA ILE A 91 2.83 2.07 1.29
C ILE A 91 1.47 1.42 1.48
N GLU A 92 0.42 2.23 1.64
CA GLU A 92 -0.98 1.79 1.63
C GLU A 92 -1.71 2.34 0.40
N ILE A 93 -2.59 1.54 -0.19
CA ILE A 93 -3.51 1.92 -1.26
C ILE A 93 -4.92 2.02 -0.70
N ARG A 94 -5.65 3.06 -1.11
CA ARG A 94 -7.04 3.32 -0.72
C ARG A 94 -7.92 3.55 -1.94
N ALA A 95 -9.20 3.26 -1.81
CA ALA A 95 -10.19 3.57 -2.83
C ALA A 95 -10.37 5.10 -2.98
N ALA A 96 -10.34 5.61 -4.22
CA ALA A 96 -10.65 7.00 -4.54
C ALA A 96 -12.13 7.21 -4.88
N CYS A 97 -12.90 6.12 -4.98
CA CYS A 97 -14.34 6.15 -5.25
C CYS A 97 -15.01 4.85 -4.77
N ASP A 98 -16.34 4.86 -4.71
CA ASP A 98 -17.14 3.65 -4.52
C ASP A 98 -17.03 2.75 -5.77
N GLY A 99 -16.80 1.45 -5.58
CA GLY A 99 -16.62 0.56 -6.72
C GLY A 99 -16.49 -0.92 -6.35
N LEU A 100 -16.24 -1.73 -7.37
CA LEU A 100 -15.89 -3.15 -7.24
C LEU A 100 -14.38 -3.27 -7.23
N PHE A 101 -13.82 -3.72 -6.12
CA PHE A 101 -12.40 -4.01 -5.99
C PHE A 101 -12.11 -5.44 -6.45
N THR A 102 -11.13 -5.61 -7.34
CA THR A 102 -10.71 -6.90 -7.87
C THR A 102 -9.22 -7.14 -7.63
N VAL A 103 -8.86 -8.41 -7.46
CA VAL A 103 -7.49 -8.87 -7.20
C VAL A 103 -7.22 -10.10 -8.07
N ASP A 104 -6.11 -10.11 -8.79
CA ASP A 104 -5.58 -11.33 -9.39
C ASP A 104 -4.91 -12.17 -8.31
N SER A 105 -5.72 -13.04 -7.68
CA SER A 105 -5.27 -13.82 -6.53
C SER A 105 -4.17 -14.82 -6.87
N ALA A 106 -4.14 -15.34 -8.10
CA ALA A 106 -3.13 -16.31 -8.52
C ALA A 106 -1.75 -15.64 -8.66
N ARG A 107 -1.70 -14.49 -9.33
CA ARG A 107 -0.46 -13.73 -9.50
C ARG A 107 -0.02 -13.08 -8.18
N LEU A 108 -0.96 -12.56 -7.36
CA LEU A 108 -0.65 -12.07 -6.03
C LEU A 108 -0.02 -13.16 -5.14
N LEU A 109 -0.54 -14.39 -5.20
CA LEU A 109 0.05 -15.52 -4.48
C LEU A 109 1.47 -15.81 -4.98
N ALA A 110 1.70 -15.79 -6.29
CA ALA A 110 3.03 -16.00 -6.86
C ALA A 110 4.04 -14.93 -6.40
N VAL A 111 3.62 -13.66 -6.31
CA VAL A 111 4.43 -12.56 -5.76
C VAL A 111 4.72 -12.79 -4.28
N ASN A 112 3.70 -13.07 -3.48
CA ASN A 112 3.86 -13.28 -2.03
C ASN A 112 4.56 -14.60 -1.66
N SER A 113 4.76 -15.50 -2.64
CA SER A 113 5.57 -16.71 -2.48
C SER A 113 7.07 -16.43 -2.65
N GLN A 114 7.45 -15.22 -3.05
CA GLN A 114 8.86 -14.81 -3.06
C GLN A 114 9.29 -14.42 -1.65
N ASP A 115 10.56 -14.74 -1.32
CA ASP A 115 11.11 -14.43 -0.01
C ASP A 115 11.14 -12.92 0.26
N GLU A 116 10.78 -12.53 1.48
CA GLU A 116 10.94 -11.16 2.01
C GLU A 116 10.05 -10.11 1.36
N VAL A 117 9.09 -10.50 0.51
CA VAL A 117 8.14 -9.60 -0.18
C VAL A 117 6.73 -9.83 0.37
N MET A 118 5.97 -8.76 0.57
CA MET A 118 4.60 -8.85 1.05
C MET A 118 3.72 -7.77 0.43
N ILE A 119 2.61 -8.20 -0.20
CA ILE A 119 1.48 -7.37 -0.60
C ILE A 119 0.23 -7.96 0.06
N ALA A 120 -0.27 -7.30 1.10
CA ALA A 120 -1.51 -7.67 1.77
C ALA A 120 -2.67 -6.90 1.15
N THR A 121 -3.78 -7.57 0.84
CA THR A 121 -4.93 -6.94 0.19
C THR A 121 -6.23 -7.25 0.92
N ARG A 122 -7.23 -6.38 0.73
CA ARG A 122 -8.62 -6.73 0.96
C ARG A 122 -9.03 -7.84 -0.01
N ARG A 123 -10.04 -8.62 0.34
CA ARG A 123 -10.57 -9.67 -0.55
C ARG A 123 -11.06 -9.05 -1.87
N GLY A 124 -10.63 -9.61 -3.00
CA GLY A 124 -11.13 -9.26 -4.33
C GLY A 124 -12.58 -9.71 -4.53
N GLY A 125 -13.26 -9.10 -5.51
CA GLY A 125 -14.69 -9.35 -5.79
C GLY A 125 -15.61 -8.74 -4.74
N THR A 126 -15.19 -7.67 -4.03
CA THR A 126 -15.99 -7.00 -3.00
C THR A 126 -16.26 -5.54 -3.34
N ALA A 127 -17.46 -5.07 -2.98
CA ALA A 127 -17.77 -3.65 -3.03
C ALA A 127 -16.97 -2.89 -1.97
N VAL A 128 -16.44 -1.75 -2.35
CA VAL A 128 -15.67 -0.85 -1.48
C VAL A 128 -16.22 0.56 -1.58
N ARG A 129 -15.96 1.38 -0.56
CA ARG A 129 -16.30 2.80 -0.50
C ARG A 129 -15.06 3.64 -0.64
N GLU A 130 -15.24 4.87 -1.08
CA GLU A 130 -14.17 5.88 -1.06
C GLU A 130 -13.49 5.93 0.33
N GLY A 131 -12.16 5.98 0.34
CA GLY A 131 -11.34 5.98 1.56
C GLY A 131 -11.03 4.60 2.15
N ASP A 132 -11.72 3.53 1.73
CA ASP A 132 -11.44 2.17 2.20
C ASP A 132 -10.00 1.77 1.90
N LYS A 133 -9.33 1.12 2.86
CA LYS A 133 -8.01 0.51 2.64
C LYS A 133 -8.16 -0.72 1.75
N LEU A 134 -7.43 -0.76 0.65
CA LEU A 134 -7.45 -1.83 -0.34
C LEU A 134 -6.26 -2.77 -0.22
N ALA A 135 -5.07 -2.20 -0.07
CA ALA A 135 -3.83 -2.96 0.01
C ALA A 135 -2.78 -2.22 0.85
N GLY A 136 -1.78 -2.98 1.30
CA GLY A 136 -0.55 -2.47 1.89
C GLY A 136 0.61 -3.35 1.45
N MET A 137 1.75 -2.74 1.11
CA MET A 137 2.93 -3.45 0.63
C MET A 137 4.19 -3.00 1.35
N ARG A 138 5.12 -3.93 1.47
CA ARG A 138 6.46 -3.71 1.99
C ARG A 138 7.38 -4.90 1.67
N VAL A 139 8.66 -4.70 1.81
CA VAL A 139 9.62 -5.78 2.03
C VAL A 139 9.88 -5.95 3.53
N ILE A 140 10.27 -7.14 3.96
CA ILE A 140 10.44 -7.44 5.41
C ILE A 140 11.76 -6.86 5.94
N PRO A 141 12.93 -7.01 5.24
CA PRO A 141 14.18 -6.42 5.67
C PRO A 141 14.27 -4.93 5.32
N LEU A 142 15.21 -4.20 5.95
CA LEU A 142 15.53 -2.81 5.61
C LEU A 142 16.15 -2.67 4.22
N ILE A 143 16.87 -3.68 3.79
CA ILE A 143 17.46 -3.82 2.45
C ILE A 143 17.18 -5.21 1.93
N ILE A 144 16.79 -5.34 0.68
CA ILE A 144 16.49 -6.58 -0.01
C ILE A 144 17.44 -6.77 -1.19
N ALA A 145 17.80 -8.01 -1.51
CA ALA A 145 18.57 -8.29 -2.70
C ALA A 145 17.75 -7.97 -3.97
N GLU A 146 18.37 -7.27 -4.91
CA GLU A 146 17.78 -6.89 -6.20
C GLU A 146 17.18 -8.10 -6.93
N GLU A 147 17.87 -9.25 -6.91
CA GLU A 147 17.39 -10.48 -7.53
C GLU A 147 16.05 -10.97 -6.98
N LYS A 148 15.81 -10.85 -5.64
CA LYS A 148 14.54 -11.25 -5.02
C LYS A 148 13.40 -10.36 -5.48
N LEU A 149 13.64 -9.05 -5.55
CA LEU A 149 12.64 -8.09 -6.00
C LEU A 149 12.30 -8.29 -7.48
N GLN A 150 13.29 -8.54 -8.33
CA GLN A 150 13.08 -8.88 -9.73
C GLN A 150 12.28 -10.18 -9.92
N LYS A 151 12.49 -11.20 -9.06
CA LYS A 151 11.66 -12.42 -9.08
C LYS A 151 10.20 -12.10 -8.78
N ALA A 152 9.93 -11.22 -7.80
CA ALA A 152 8.57 -10.79 -7.47
C ALA A 152 7.93 -10.01 -8.63
N GLU A 153 8.66 -9.11 -9.27
CA GLU A 153 8.21 -8.37 -10.46
C GLU A 153 7.89 -9.32 -11.63
N LYS A 154 8.77 -10.27 -11.90
CA LYS A 154 8.53 -11.29 -12.93
C LYS A 154 7.30 -12.15 -12.63
N ALA A 155 7.08 -12.52 -11.36
CA ALA A 155 5.91 -13.27 -10.94
C ALA A 155 4.62 -12.45 -11.07
N ALA A 156 4.70 -11.13 -10.89
CA ALA A 156 3.58 -10.21 -11.11
C ALA A 156 3.20 -10.10 -12.59
N GLY A 157 4.15 -10.17 -13.53
CA GLY A 157 3.93 -9.95 -14.96
C GLY A 157 3.48 -8.50 -15.28
N ASP A 158 3.02 -8.26 -16.49
CA ASP A 158 2.83 -6.90 -17.03
C ASP A 158 1.49 -6.25 -16.65
N ALA A 159 0.45 -7.03 -16.34
CA ALA A 159 -0.86 -6.48 -16.00
C ALA A 159 -0.96 -6.17 -14.50
N PRO A 160 -1.71 -5.13 -14.08
CA PRO A 160 -1.89 -4.80 -12.68
C PRO A 160 -2.47 -5.97 -11.86
N LEU A 161 -1.98 -6.14 -10.62
CA LEU A 161 -2.48 -7.15 -9.67
C LEU A 161 -3.85 -6.76 -9.08
N LEU A 162 -4.12 -5.46 -8.99
CA LEU A 162 -5.31 -4.89 -8.35
C LEU A 162 -6.01 -3.96 -9.35
N ALA A 163 -7.34 -3.91 -9.29
CA ALA A 163 -8.12 -2.91 -10.00
C ALA A 163 -9.34 -2.46 -9.18
N LEU A 164 -9.72 -1.20 -9.31
CA LEU A 164 -10.94 -0.64 -8.77
C LEU A 164 -11.83 -0.15 -9.91
N HIS A 165 -12.98 -0.80 -10.07
CA HIS A 165 -13.97 -0.48 -11.08
C HIS A 165 -15.07 0.38 -10.45
N PRO A 166 -15.18 1.68 -10.78
CA PRO A 166 -16.19 2.56 -10.23
C PRO A 166 -17.60 2.05 -10.50
N PHE A 167 -18.51 2.19 -9.54
CA PHE A 167 -19.92 1.92 -9.80
C PHE A 167 -20.50 2.97 -10.76
N VAL A 168 -21.09 2.51 -11.84
CA VAL A 168 -21.77 3.34 -12.82
C VAL A 168 -23.26 3.34 -12.49
N ARG A 169 -23.80 4.52 -12.18
CA ARG A 169 -25.25 4.68 -11.99
C ARG A 169 -25.95 4.43 -13.33
N LYS A 170 -27.01 3.59 -13.28
CA LYS A 170 -27.85 3.29 -14.44
C LYS A 170 -29.30 3.58 -14.09
N THR A 171 -30.13 3.80 -15.09
CA THR A 171 -31.58 3.84 -14.95
C THR A 171 -32.13 2.43 -14.97
N ALA A 172 -33.18 2.19 -14.18
CA ALA A 172 -33.89 0.92 -14.17
C ALA A 172 -35.39 1.16 -14.53
N CYS A 173 -35.97 0.22 -15.23
CA CYS A 173 -37.41 0.18 -15.49
C CYS A 173 -37.97 -1.11 -14.89
N ILE A 174 -39.01 -0.97 -14.10
CA ILE A 174 -39.73 -2.15 -13.53
C ILE A 174 -40.98 -2.40 -14.37
N VAL A 175 -41.07 -3.56 -14.97
CA VAL A 175 -42.25 -3.98 -15.69
C VAL A 175 -43.01 -5.00 -14.81
N SER A 176 -44.13 -4.56 -14.23
CA SER A 176 -45.01 -5.43 -13.48
C SER A 176 -46.01 -6.10 -14.41
N THR A 177 -46.06 -7.43 -14.40
CA THR A 177 -47.02 -8.25 -15.20
C THR A 177 -47.98 -8.94 -14.26
N GLY A 178 -49.25 -9.00 -14.65
CA GLY A 178 -50.30 -9.62 -13.86
C GLY A 178 -51.59 -8.86 -14.02
N SER A 179 -52.63 -9.51 -14.53
CA SER A 179 -53.96 -8.89 -14.74
C SER A 179 -54.60 -8.47 -13.42
N GLU A 180 -54.33 -9.19 -12.33
CA GLU A 180 -54.84 -8.93 -10.99
C GLU A 180 -54.28 -7.64 -10.39
N VAL A 181 -52.98 -7.34 -10.62
CA VAL A 181 -52.35 -6.10 -10.21
C VAL A 181 -52.83 -4.95 -11.12
N LYS A 182 -52.80 -5.14 -12.43
CA LYS A 182 -53.23 -4.16 -13.42
C LYS A 182 -54.67 -3.71 -13.22
N LEU A 183 -55.57 -4.65 -12.85
CA LEU A 183 -57.00 -4.39 -12.61
C LEU A 183 -57.30 -3.95 -11.18
N GLY A 184 -56.25 -3.76 -10.34
CA GLY A 184 -56.41 -3.33 -8.94
C GLY A 184 -57.08 -4.35 -8.03
N ARG A 185 -57.15 -5.63 -8.42
CA ARG A 185 -57.75 -6.70 -7.61
C ARG A 185 -56.89 -7.06 -6.40
N ILE A 186 -55.59 -6.94 -6.53
CA ILE A 186 -54.61 -7.06 -5.44
C ILE A 186 -53.66 -5.86 -5.45
N LYS A 187 -53.16 -5.49 -4.25
CA LYS A 187 -52.15 -4.43 -4.10
C LYS A 187 -50.80 -4.94 -4.55
N ASP A 188 -50.10 -4.17 -5.38
CA ASP A 188 -48.71 -4.45 -5.73
C ASP A 188 -47.83 -4.22 -4.49
N THR A 189 -47.32 -5.27 -3.89
CA THR A 189 -46.39 -5.24 -2.77
C THR A 189 -44.95 -5.48 -3.17
N PHE A 190 -44.72 -5.88 -4.43
CA PHE A 190 -43.39 -6.23 -4.95
C PHE A 190 -42.63 -4.98 -5.50
N THR A 191 -43.29 -4.19 -6.34
CA THR A 191 -42.69 -3.02 -6.96
C THR A 191 -42.11 -2.04 -5.94
N PRO A 192 -42.77 -1.67 -4.81
CA PRO A 192 -42.18 -0.79 -3.81
C PRO A 192 -40.87 -1.32 -3.22
N VAL A 193 -40.81 -2.63 -2.94
CA VAL A 193 -39.59 -3.26 -2.40
C VAL A 193 -38.42 -3.17 -3.38
N VAL A 194 -38.69 -3.38 -4.68
CA VAL A 194 -37.67 -3.27 -5.73
C VAL A 194 -37.20 -1.82 -5.86
N ILE A 195 -38.13 -0.84 -5.84
CA ILE A 195 -37.80 0.58 -5.87
C ILE A 195 -36.88 0.98 -4.71
N ASP A 196 -37.19 0.54 -3.49
CA ASP A 196 -36.39 0.86 -2.31
C ASP A 196 -34.99 0.24 -2.40
N LYS A 197 -34.88 -0.98 -2.93
CA LYS A 197 -33.56 -1.59 -3.21
C LYS A 197 -32.76 -0.83 -4.27
N LEU A 198 -33.39 -0.39 -5.36
CA LEU A 198 -32.73 0.40 -6.41
C LEU A 198 -32.26 1.78 -5.89
N LYS A 199 -33.11 2.45 -5.09
CA LYS A 199 -32.74 3.71 -4.44
C LYS A 199 -31.49 3.60 -3.55
N ALA A 200 -31.31 2.47 -2.85
CA ALA A 200 -30.11 2.22 -2.04
C ALA A 200 -28.81 2.26 -2.85
N PHE A 201 -28.90 2.01 -4.16
CA PHE A 201 -27.77 2.10 -5.11
C PHE A 201 -27.79 3.41 -5.92
N GLY A 202 -28.66 4.36 -5.60
CA GLY A 202 -28.79 5.64 -6.30
C GLY A 202 -29.38 5.53 -7.72
N ILE A 203 -30.14 4.47 -7.98
CA ILE A 203 -30.87 4.21 -9.22
C ILE A 203 -32.33 4.61 -9.07
#